data_6b10518c66ca293ab7f4f370e48b958b
#
_entry.id   6b10518c66ca293ab7f4f370e48b958b
#
_cell.length_a   1.000
_cell.length_b   1.000
_cell.length_c   1.000
_cell.angle_alpha   90.00
_cell.angle_beta   90.00
_cell.angle_gamma   90.00
#
_symmetry.space_group_name_H-M   'P 1'
#
loop_
_entity.id
_entity.type
_entity.pdbx_description
1 polymer ?
#
loop_
_entity_poly.entity_id
_entity_poly.type
_entity_poly.pdbx_seq_one_letter_code
_entity_poly.pdbx_strand_id
1 'polypeptide(L)'
;SVGNADSDVTKINENGSGEVSEETAFIMNRAMQVSEKTNGAFDITIYPLMELWGFTTKNYRVPESSEIAEALKGVSYTNVSVNGQQVALTSGSSIDLGGIAKGYTSSRVIQIMKDCGIEHAIVNLGGNVQVFGTKTDGSDWRVAIQNPASENSYLGILSTTDKAVITSGGYERYFEQDGQVYHHIID
;
A
#
# COMPACT_ATOMS: atom_id res chain seq x y z
N SER A 1 9.08 6.64 -0.05
CA SER A 1 8.51 5.79 1.01
C SER A 1 8.96 6.30 2.37
N VAL A 2 8.16 6.08 3.38
CA VAL A 2 8.52 6.34 4.77
C VAL A 2 9.85 5.65 5.09
N GLY A 3 10.76 6.37 5.77
CA GLY A 3 12.12 5.86 6.08
C GLY A 3 13.21 6.20 5.05
N ASN A 4 12.85 6.81 3.92
CA ASN A 4 13.80 7.48 3.05
C ASN A 4 13.70 8.99 3.28
N ALA A 5 14.71 9.60 3.89
CA ALA A 5 14.73 11.02 4.26
C ALA A 5 14.44 11.98 3.09
N ASP A 6 14.81 11.58 1.88
CA ASP A 6 14.60 12.41 0.68
C ASP A 6 13.23 12.24 0.03
N SER A 7 12.38 11.33 0.54
CA SER A 7 11.07 11.08 -0.06
C SER A 7 10.06 12.19 0.28
N ASP A 8 9.17 12.50 -0.66
CA ASP A 8 8.06 13.43 -0.45
C ASP A 8 7.26 13.08 0.82
N VAL A 9 6.96 11.79 1.01
CA VAL A 9 6.18 11.30 2.16
C VAL A 9 6.87 11.63 3.49
N THR A 10 8.20 11.40 3.58
CA THR A 10 8.95 11.73 4.80
C THR A 10 8.93 13.24 5.07
N LYS A 11 9.19 14.05 4.04
CA LYS A 11 9.17 15.52 4.16
C LYS A 11 7.79 16.05 4.59
N ILE A 12 6.72 15.51 4.03
CA ILE A 12 5.34 15.88 4.41
C ILE A 12 5.03 15.47 5.85
N ASN A 13 5.45 14.27 6.27
CA ASN A 13 5.25 13.82 7.66
C ASN A 13 6.02 14.65 8.68
N GLU A 14 7.24 15.10 8.33
CA GLU A 14 8.07 15.93 9.20
C GLU A 14 7.60 17.39 9.29
N ASN A 15 7.19 17.97 8.16
CA ASN A 15 6.87 19.39 8.07
C ASN A 15 5.36 19.70 8.16
N GLY A 16 4.50 18.69 8.08
CA GLY A 16 3.05 18.83 8.03
C GLY A 16 2.51 19.40 6.72
N SER A 17 3.36 19.94 5.85
CA SER A 17 2.97 20.45 4.53
C SER A 17 4.19 20.63 3.63
N GLY A 18 3.94 20.75 2.32
CA GLY A 18 4.98 21.02 1.33
C GLY A 18 4.56 20.70 -0.08
N GLU A 19 5.51 20.91 -0.99
CA GLU A 19 5.38 20.54 -2.39
C GLU A 19 5.90 19.12 -2.60
N VAL A 20 5.13 18.33 -3.35
CA VAL A 20 5.46 16.95 -3.71
C VAL A 20 5.57 16.81 -5.23
N SER A 21 6.17 15.72 -5.70
CA SER A 21 6.19 15.38 -7.12
C SER A 21 4.79 15.18 -7.67
N GLU A 22 4.64 15.33 -8.99
CA GLU A 22 3.37 15.04 -9.68
C GLU A 22 2.88 13.62 -9.42
N GLU A 23 3.81 12.65 -9.40
CA GLU A 23 3.53 11.26 -9.12
C GLU A 23 3.00 11.06 -7.70
N THR A 24 3.62 11.69 -6.71
CA THR A 24 3.17 11.61 -5.32
C THR A 24 1.78 12.26 -5.17
N ALA A 25 1.57 13.43 -5.76
CA ALA A 25 0.27 14.10 -5.76
C ALA A 25 -0.81 13.24 -6.42
N PHE A 26 -0.49 12.60 -7.55
CA PHE A 26 -1.42 11.66 -8.22
C PHE A 26 -1.79 10.48 -7.31
N ILE A 27 -0.80 9.84 -6.68
CA ILE A 27 -1.03 8.70 -5.78
C ILE A 27 -1.90 9.13 -4.59
N MET A 28 -1.61 10.30 -3.99
CA MET A 28 -2.38 10.81 -2.86
C MET A 28 -3.83 11.12 -3.24
N ASN A 29 -4.06 11.80 -4.37
CA ASN A 29 -5.42 12.06 -4.87
C ASN A 29 -6.17 10.73 -5.12
N ARG A 30 -5.49 9.72 -5.64
CA ARG A 30 -6.10 8.41 -5.86
C ARG A 30 -6.41 7.72 -4.54
N ALA A 31 -5.52 7.82 -3.55
CA ALA A 31 -5.74 7.31 -2.20
C ALA A 31 -6.98 7.94 -1.55
N MET A 32 -7.12 9.27 -1.63
CA MET A 32 -8.29 9.99 -1.12
C MET A 32 -9.60 9.49 -1.75
N GLN A 33 -9.62 9.28 -3.07
CA GLN A 33 -10.79 8.72 -3.76
C GLN A 33 -11.14 7.30 -3.27
N VAL A 34 -10.14 6.48 -2.94
CA VAL A 34 -10.37 5.13 -2.39
C VAL A 34 -10.88 5.24 -0.97
N SER A 35 -10.29 6.11 -0.13
CA SER A 35 -10.73 6.34 1.24
C SER A 35 -12.20 6.77 1.29
N GLU A 36 -12.59 7.71 0.44
CA GLU A 36 -13.99 8.15 0.32
C GLU A 36 -14.93 7.00 -0.07
N LYS A 37 -14.58 6.23 -1.10
CA LYS A 37 -15.39 5.10 -1.60
C LYS A 37 -15.52 3.95 -0.60
N THR A 38 -14.55 3.79 0.28
CA THR A 38 -14.53 2.76 1.33
C THR A 38 -15.02 3.26 2.68
N ASN A 39 -15.54 4.52 2.73
CA ASN A 39 -15.95 5.17 3.98
C ASN A 39 -14.86 5.16 5.06
N GLY A 40 -13.60 5.36 4.65
CA GLY A 40 -12.45 5.39 5.53
C GLY A 40 -11.85 4.03 5.89
N ALA A 41 -12.39 2.91 5.39
CA ALA A 41 -11.77 1.60 5.63
C ALA A 41 -10.36 1.47 5.02
N PHE A 42 -10.08 2.21 3.95
CA PHE A 42 -8.72 2.47 3.51
C PHE A 42 -8.35 3.90 3.88
N ASP A 43 -7.32 4.08 4.67
CA ASP A 43 -6.86 5.40 5.12
C ASP A 43 -5.33 5.50 5.12
N ILE A 44 -4.80 6.46 4.36
CA ILE A 44 -3.35 6.68 4.29
C ILE A 44 -2.81 7.38 5.54
N THR A 45 -3.65 7.94 6.40
CA THR A 45 -3.22 8.57 7.66
C THR A 45 -2.98 7.57 8.79
N ILE A 46 -3.00 6.27 8.49
CA ILE A 46 -2.75 5.17 9.43
C ILE A 46 -1.32 5.13 10.00
N TYR A 47 -0.38 5.93 9.46
CA TYR A 47 1.03 5.86 9.81
C TYR A 47 1.33 5.94 11.32
N PRO A 48 0.67 6.80 12.14
CA PRO A 48 0.92 6.83 13.58
C PRO A 48 0.65 5.48 14.28
N LEU A 49 -0.37 4.76 13.84
CA LEU A 49 -0.64 3.41 14.36
C LEU A 49 0.39 2.40 13.88
N MET A 50 0.80 2.46 12.61
CA MET A 50 1.85 1.58 12.08
C MET A 50 3.17 1.75 12.84
N GLU A 51 3.51 2.97 13.21
CA GLU A 51 4.69 3.29 14.02
C GLU A 51 4.51 2.78 15.47
N LEU A 52 3.37 3.07 16.09
CA LEU A 52 3.03 2.68 17.45
C LEU A 52 3.12 1.16 17.67
N TRP A 53 2.62 0.36 16.72
CA TRP A 53 2.70 -1.10 16.73
C TRP A 53 4.07 -1.65 16.32
N GLY A 54 4.99 -0.77 15.87
CA GLY A 54 6.34 -1.13 15.44
C GLY A 54 6.44 -1.74 14.03
N PHE A 55 5.40 -1.67 13.20
CA PHE A 55 5.43 -2.22 11.83
C PHE A 55 6.37 -1.47 10.89
N THR A 56 6.70 -0.21 11.20
CA THR A 56 7.64 0.60 10.43
C THR A 56 9.09 0.32 10.79
N THR A 57 9.37 0.03 12.06
CA THR A 57 10.71 -0.12 12.63
C THR A 57 11.11 -1.56 12.89
N LYS A 58 10.16 -2.51 12.86
CA LYS A 58 10.27 -3.90 13.31
C LYS A 58 10.49 -4.05 14.83
N ASN A 59 10.29 -2.98 15.60
CA ASN A 59 10.25 -3.01 17.06
C ASN A 59 8.80 -3.27 17.50
N TYR A 60 8.34 -4.49 17.24
CA TYR A 60 6.95 -4.88 17.49
C TYR A 60 6.59 -4.84 18.97
N ARG A 61 5.41 -4.33 19.26
CA ARG A 61 4.80 -4.35 20.60
C ARG A 61 3.27 -4.26 20.49
N VAL A 62 2.60 -4.69 21.52
CA VAL A 62 1.17 -4.41 21.72
C VAL A 62 1.05 -3.10 22.49
N PRO A 63 0.49 -2.03 21.90
CA PRO A 63 0.32 -0.76 22.61
C PRO A 63 -0.80 -0.82 23.66
N GLU A 64 -0.73 0.07 24.65
CA GLU A 64 -1.83 0.29 25.58
C GLU A 64 -3.03 0.96 24.89
N SER A 65 -4.25 0.65 25.36
CA SER A 65 -5.48 1.23 24.79
C SER A 65 -5.49 2.75 24.75
N SER A 66 -4.85 3.41 25.74
CA SER A 66 -4.72 4.86 25.78
C SER A 66 -3.80 5.42 24.69
N GLU A 67 -2.72 4.70 24.37
CA GLU A 67 -1.80 5.07 23.30
C GLU A 67 -2.49 4.94 21.92
N ILE A 68 -3.26 3.85 21.72
CA ILE A 68 -4.06 3.65 20.52
C ILE A 68 -5.09 4.78 20.36
N ALA A 69 -5.83 5.10 21.44
CA ALA A 69 -6.82 6.17 21.41
C ALA A 69 -6.22 7.54 21.09
N GLU A 70 -4.99 7.81 21.53
CA GLU A 70 -4.26 9.05 21.20
C GLU A 70 -3.85 9.07 19.74
N ALA A 71 -3.24 7.99 19.23
CA ALA A 71 -2.81 7.89 17.84
C ALA A 71 -3.99 7.98 16.85
N LEU A 72 -5.15 7.42 17.20
CA LEU A 72 -6.37 7.49 16.40
C LEU A 72 -6.87 8.92 16.16
N LYS A 73 -6.55 9.89 17.02
CA LYS A 73 -6.93 11.30 16.79
C LYS A 73 -6.33 11.90 15.52
N GLY A 74 -5.18 11.38 15.09
CA GLY A 74 -4.52 11.78 13.85
C GLY A 74 -5.00 11.01 12.62
N VAL A 75 -5.83 9.97 12.79
CA VAL A 75 -6.24 9.08 11.70
C VAL A 75 -7.59 9.52 11.15
N SER A 76 -7.56 10.21 10.03
CA SER A 76 -8.70 10.51 9.17
C SER A 76 -8.19 10.99 7.83
N TYR A 77 -8.61 10.38 6.74
CA TYR A 77 -8.27 10.85 5.40
C TYR A 77 -8.70 12.30 5.15
N THR A 78 -9.70 12.81 5.86
CA THR A 78 -10.15 14.21 5.78
C THR A 78 -9.12 15.21 6.33
N ASN A 79 -8.09 14.73 7.05
CA ASN A 79 -6.97 15.52 7.53
C ASN A 79 -5.92 15.81 6.45
N VAL A 80 -6.10 15.28 5.25
CA VAL A 80 -5.17 15.44 4.12
C VAL A 80 -5.80 16.38 3.09
N SER A 81 -5.08 17.46 2.75
CA SER A 81 -5.43 18.34 1.66
C SER A 81 -4.40 18.23 0.54
N VAL A 82 -4.88 18.04 -0.70
CA VAL A 82 -4.02 17.99 -1.89
C VAL A 82 -4.56 19.00 -2.90
N ASN A 83 -3.75 20.00 -3.24
CA ASN A 83 -4.08 21.03 -4.23
C ASN A 83 -2.94 21.16 -5.24
N GLY A 84 -3.10 20.53 -6.41
CA GLY A 84 -2.00 20.34 -7.34
C GLY A 84 -0.89 19.51 -6.65
N GLN A 85 0.32 20.06 -6.60
CA GLN A 85 1.47 19.46 -5.90
C GLN A 85 1.62 19.94 -4.44
N GLN A 86 0.77 20.87 -3.99
CA GLN A 86 0.79 21.32 -2.60
C GLN A 86 -0.02 20.36 -1.73
N VAL A 87 0.60 19.85 -0.69
CA VAL A 87 0.01 18.93 0.30
C VAL A 87 0.07 19.57 1.67
N ALA A 88 -1.00 19.40 2.44
CA ALA A 88 -1.03 19.78 3.85
C ALA A 88 -1.74 18.72 4.68
N LEU A 89 -1.20 18.46 5.87
CA LEU A 89 -1.78 17.57 6.88
C LEU A 89 -2.29 18.41 8.05
N THR A 90 -3.42 18.01 8.62
CA THR A 90 -3.84 18.53 9.93
C THR A 90 -2.83 18.10 11.01
N SER A 91 -2.59 18.97 12.00
CA SER A 91 -1.66 18.69 13.10
C SER A 91 -1.97 17.34 13.78
N GLY A 92 -0.93 16.56 13.98
CA GLY A 92 -1.03 15.20 14.56
C GLY A 92 -1.27 14.09 13.54
N SER A 93 -1.49 14.42 12.26
CA SER A 93 -1.61 13.42 11.20
C SER A 93 -0.27 13.17 10.51
N SER A 94 -0.07 11.94 10.08
CA SER A 94 1.04 11.54 9.19
C SER A 94 0.59 10.39 8.30
N ILE A 95 1.24 10.24 7.14
CA ILE A 95 0.76 9.38 6.06
C ILE A 95 1.70 8.23 5.72
N ASP A 96 1.14 7.13 5.27
CA ASP A 96 1.82 6.00 4.62
C ASP A 96 1.11 5.64 3.31
N LEU A 97 1.87 5.59 2.21
CA LEU A 97 1.37 5.21 0.89
C LEU A 97 1.62 3.73 0.56
N GLY A 98 2.09 2.93 1.51
CA GLY A 98 2.42 1.52 1.30
C GLY A 98 1.27 0.66 0.76
N GLY A 99 0.03 0.99 1.14
CA GLY A 99 -1.17 0.29 0.68
C GLY A 99 -1.58 0.57 -0.78
N ILE A 100 -1.02 1.61 -1.41
CA ILE A 100 -1.39 1.99 -2.81
C ILE A 100 -0.19 2.04 -3.76
N ALA A 101 1.03 2.29 -3.24
CA ALA A 101 2.21 2.55 -4.06
C ALA A 101 2.59 1.38 -4.98
N LYS A 102 2.45 0.13 -4.55
CA LYS A 102 2.76 -1.05 -5.38
C LYS A 102 1.85 -1.12 -6.62
N GLY A 103 0.55 -0.86 -6.46
CA GLY A 103 -0.41 -0.84 -7.57
C GLY A 103 -0.09 0.26 -8.59
N TYR A 104 0.26 1.45 -8.12
CA TYR A 104 0.73 2.53 -8.99
C TYR A 104 1.99 2.14 -9.74
N THR A 105 3.01 1.63 -9.03
CA THR A 105 4.29 1.26 -9.63
C THR A 105 4.12 0.18 -10.70
N SER A 106 3.34 -0.88 -10.44
CA SER A 106 3.10 -1.92 -11.45
C SER A 106 2.39 -1.37 -12.69
N SER A 107 1.42 -0.48 -12.51
CA SER A 107 0.73 0.18 -13.63
C SER A 107 1.67 1.07 -14.46
N ARG A 108 2.58 1.81 -13.80
CA ARG A 108 3.58 2.62 -14.50
C ARG A 108 4.60 1.77 -15.26
N VAL A 109 5.06 0.67 -14.66
CA VAL A 109 5.96 -0.29 -15.33
C VAL A 109 5.30 -0.86 -16.57
N ILE A 110 4.04 -1.28 -16.50
CA ILE A 110 3.29 -1.78 -17.65
C ILE A 110 3.13 -0.71 -18.73
N GLN A 111 2.85 0.54 -18.36
CA GLN A 111 2.74 1.61 -19.33
C GLN A 111 4.07 1.84 -20.07
N ILE A 112 5.19 1.88 -19.35
CA ILE A 112 6.54 2.00 -19.95
C ILE A 112 6.81 0.83 -20.90
N MET A 113 6.47 -0.40 -20.51
CA MET A 113 6.63 -1.58 -21.37
C MET A 113 5.82 -1.44 -22.66
N LYS A 114 4.57 -0.99 -22.58
CA LYS A 114 3.72 -0.72 -23.75
C LYS A 114 4.31 0.36 -24.65
N ASP A 115 4.80 1.45 -24.07
CA ASP A 115 5.42 2.55 -24.81
C ASP A 115 6.72 2.10 -25.52
N CYS A 116 7.39 1.07 -24.99
CA CYS A 116 8.53 0.40 -25.62
C CYS A 116 8.13 -0.69 -26.64
N GLY A 117 6.86 -0.86 -26.97
CA GLY A 117 6.37 -1.84 -27.93
C GLY A 117 6.28 -3.27 -27.42
N ILE A 118 6.33 -3.49 -26.10
CA ILE A 118 6.10 -4.81 -25.51
C ILE A 118 4.59 -5.06 -25.46
N GLU A 119 4.16 -6.20 -26.00
CA GLU A 119 2.75 -6.57 -26.10
C GLU A 119 2.30 -7.56 -25.03
N HIS A 120 3.24 -8.26 -24.40
CA HIS A 120 2.96 -9.33 -23.44
C HIS A 120 3.90 -9.23 -22.24
N ALA A 121 3.39 -9.07 -21.03
CA ALA A 121 4.23 -9.12 -19.84
C ALA A 121 3.47 -9.50 -18.56
N ILE A 122 4.25 -9.98 -17.60
CA ILE A 122 3.86 -10.15 -16.21
C ILE A 122 4.81 -9.33 -15.34
N VAL A 123 4.25 -8.50 -14.48
CA VAL A 123 4.96 -7.72 -13.47
C VAL A 123 4.57 -8.24 -12.10
N ASN A 124 5.55 -8.63 -11.28
CA ASN A 124 5.32 -9.08 -9.92
C ASN A 124 6.16 -8.24 -8.95
N LEU A 125 5.50 -7.46 -8.11
CA LEU A 125 6.10 -6.61 -7.09
C LEU A 125 5.74 -7.15 -5.69
N GLY A 126 6.39 -8.25 -5.28
CA GLY A 126 6.18 -8.84 -3.96
C GLY A 126 4.71 -9.25 -3.75
N GLY A 127 4.17 -10.09 -4.62
CA GLY A 127 2.79 -10.59 -4.55
C GLY A 127 1.73 -9.68 -5.19
N ASN A 128 2.09 -8.45 -5.57
CA ASN A 128 1.26 -7.62 -6.45
C ASN A 128 1.58 -8.00 -7.90
N VAL A 129 0.78 -8.90 -8.47
CA VAL A 129 0.97 -9.41 -9.83
C VAL A 129 0.04 -8.66 -10.77
N GLN A 130 0.58 -8.12 -11.84
CA GLN A 130 -0.20 -7.52 -12.93
C GLN A 130 0.26 -8.11 -14.26
N VAL A 131 -0.70 -8.50 -15.09
CA VAL A 131 -0.45 -9.06 -16.42
C VAL A 131 -1.09 -8.18 -17.49
N PHE A 132 -0.44 -8.12 -18.67
CA PHE A 132 -1.08 -7.55 -19.86
C PHE A 132 -0.74 -8.37 -21.10
N GLY A 133 -1.65 -8.29 -22.09
CA GLY A 133 -1.62 -9.18 -23.22
C GLY A 133 -1.75 -10.66 -22.81
N THR A 134 -1.79 -11.55 -23.78
CA THR A 134 -1.74 -13.00 -23.57
C THR A 134 -0.28 -13.48 -23.52
N LYS A 135 -0.03 -14.75 -23.26
CA LYS A 135 1.28 -15.34 -23.55
C LYS A 135 1.53 -15.40 -25.05
N THR A 136 2.77 -15.62 -25.45
CA THR A 136 3.18 -15.67 -26.87
C THR A 136 2.51 -16.80 -27.67
N ASP A 137 1.98 -17.84 -26.99
CA ASP A 137 1.20 -18.91 -27.58
C ASP A 137 -0.30 -18.59 -27.70
N GLY A 138 -0.71 -17.37 -27.33
CA GLY A 138 -2.09 -16.89 -27.34
C GLY A 138 -2.92 -17.31 -26.10
N SER A 139 -2.36 -18.08 -25.18
CA SER A 139 -3.07 -18.49 -23.96
C SER A 139 -3.00 -17.41 -22.88
N ASP A 140 -3.97 -17.45 -21.96
CA ASP A 140 -3.98 -16.58 -20.79
C ASP A 140 -2.79 -16.81 -19.85
N TRP A 141 -2.41 -15.77 -19.12
CA TRP A 141 -1.50 -15.88 -18.01
C TRP A 141 -2.13 -16.70 -16.88
N ARG A 142 -1.31 -17.53 -16.23
CA ARG A 142 -1.72 -18.34 -15.08
C ARG A 142 -1.03 -17.80 -13.82
N VAL A 143 -1.82 -17.22 -12.93
CA VAL A 143 -1.33 -16.65 -11.67
C VAL A 143 -1.78 -17.54 -10.53
N ALA A 144 -0.83 -18.11 -9.80
CA ALA A 144 -1.10 -18.95 -8.64
C ALA A 144 -1.31 -18.07 -7.40
N ILE A 145 -2.32 -18.40 -6.60
CA ILE A 145 -2.58 -17.79 -5.30
C ILE A 145 -2.00 -18.69 -4.23
N GLN A 146 -1.00 -18.18 -3.51
CA GLN A 146 -0.32 -18.92 -2.45
C GLN A 146 -1.28 -19.28 -1.31
N ASN A 147 -1.09 -20.48 -0.76
CA ASN A 147 -1.81 -20.89 0.44
C ASN A 147 -1.08 -20.32 1.68
N PRO A 148 -1.72 -19.45 2.48
CA PRO A 148 -1.09 -18.88 3.68
C PRO A 148 -0.77 -19.93 4.76
N ALA A 149 -1.43 -21.07 4.73
CA ALA A 149 -1.19 -22.17 5.69
C ALA A 149 -0.07 -23.13 5.26
N SER A 150 0.49 -22.98 4.04
CA SER A 150 1.54 -23.88 3.53
C SER A 150 2.32 -23.24 2.39
N GLU A 151 3.59 -22.98 2.61
CA GLU A 151 4.49 -22.32 1.65
C GLU A 151 4.63 -23.04 0.31
N ASN A 152 4.37 -24.35 0.27
CA ASN A 152 4.54 -25.19 -0.92
C ASN A 152 3.24 -25.57 -1.61
N SER A 153 2.14 -24.89 -1.31
CA SER A 153 0.84 -25.15 -1.92
C SER A 153 0.14 -23.87 -2.38
N TYR A 154 -0.82 -24.05 -3.26
CA TYR A 154 -1.63 -22.96 -3.79
C TYR A 154 -3.11 -23.18 -3.47
N LEU A 155 -3.82 -22.10 -3.14
CA LEU A 155 -5.28 -22.12 -3.01
C LEU A 155 -5.97 -22.34 -4.35
N GLY A 156 -5.35 -21.85 -5.42
CA GLY A 156 -5.87 -21.95 -6.76
C GLY A 156 -4.98 -21.27 -7.78
N ILE A 157 -5.36 -21.40 -9.05
CA ILE A 157 -4.70 -20.75 -10.18
C ILE A 157 -5.75 -19.99 -10.96
N LEU A 158 -5.53 -18.70 -11.16
CA LEU A 158 -6.37 -17.85 -12.00
C LEU A 158 -5.77 -17.76 -13.41
N SER A 159 -6.61 -18.05 -14.42
CA SER A 159 -6.28 -17.74 -15.81
C SER A 159 -6.83 -16.36 -16.13
N THR A 160 -5.98 -15.44 -16.61
CA THR A 160 -6.37 -14.05 -16.81
C THR A 160 -5.45 -13.32 -17.77
N THR A 161 -5.98 -12.25 -18.38
CA THR A 161 -5.24 -11.29 -19.21
C THR A 161 -5.68 -9.87 -18.86
N ASP A 162 -4.80 -8.89 -19.02
CA ASP A 162 -5.05 -7.46 -18.78
C ASP A 162 -5.63 -7.13 -17.39
N LYS A 163 -5.20 -7.87 -16.37
CA LYS A 163 -5.68 -7.70 -14.98
C LYS A 163 -4.55 -7.74 -13.96
N ALA A 164 -4.86 -7.24 -12.78
CA ALA A 164 -4.05 -7.43 -11.60
C ALA A 164 -4.64 -8.52 -10.69
N VAL A 165 -3.76 -9.34 -10.11
CA VAL A 165 -4.08 -10.32 -9.07
C VAL A 165 -3.25 -9.94 -7.87
N ILE A 166 -3.92 -9.45 -6.84
CA ILE A 166 -3.27 -8.88 -5.65
C ILE A 166 -3.85 -9.59 -4.43
N THR A 167 -2.97 -10.12 -3.59
CA THR A 167 -3.35 -10.70 -2.32
C THR A 167 -2.93 -9.78 -1.18
N SER A 168 -3.86 -9.54 -0.25
CA SER A 168 -3.59 -8.85 1.00
C SER A 168 -3.69 -9.86 2.12
N GLY A 169 -2.59 -10.09 2.83
CA GLY A 169 -2.55 -11.13 3.86
C GLY A 169 -1.82 -10.68 5.12
N GLY A 170 -2.42 -10.95 6.28
CA GLY A 170 -1.82 -10.69 7.58
C GLY A 170 -0.56 -11.52 7.86
N TYR A 171 -0.31 -12.57 7.07
CA TYR A 171 0.81 -13.49 7.25
C TYR A 171 2.17 -12.99 6.74
N GLU A 172 2.21 -11.90 5.95
CA GLU A 172 3.48 -11.37 5.43
C GLU A 172 4.22 -10.47 6.42
N ARG A 173 3.47 -9.70 7.22
CA ARG A 173 4.02 -8.77 8.21
C ARG A 173 3.19 -8.86 9.48
N TYR A 174 3.65 -9.70 10.40
CA TYR A 174 2.99 -9.95 11.68
C TYR A 174 4.03 -10.18 12.77
N PHE A 175 3.57 -10.20 13.99
CA PHE A 175 4.31 -10.67 15.16
C PHE A 175 3.37 -11.43 16.10
N GLU A 176 3.95 -12.21 16.97
CA GLU A 176 3.21 -12.95 17.98
C GLU A 176 3.62 -12.46 19.37
N GLN A 177 2.64 -12.19 20.21
CA GLN A 177 2.85 -11.84 21.61
C GLN A 177 1.73 -12.46 22.45
N ASP A 178 2.10 -13.12 23.55
CA ASP A 178 1.17 -13.77 24.50
C ASP A 178 0.19 -14.76 23.82
N GLY A 179 0.66 -15.47 22.78
CA GLY A 179 -0.13 -16.45 22.03
C GLY A 179 -1.16 -15.84 21.07
N GLN A 180 -1.10 -14.52 20.85
CA GLN A 180 -1.93 -13.82 19.86
C GLN A 180 -1.08 -13.32 18.69
N VAL A 181 -1.66 -13.38 17.50
CA VAL A 181 -1.03 -12.90 16.26
C VAL A 181 -1.56 -11.51 15.93
N TYR A 182 -0.65 -10.58 15.73
CA TYR A 182 -0.93 -9.20 15.34
C TYR A 182 -0.33 -8.91 13.97
N HIS A 183 -1.10 -8.39 13.05
CA HIS A 183 -0.65 -8.11 11.68
C HIS A 183 -0.81 -6.63 11.30
N HIS A 184 -0.13 -6.22 10.24
CA HIS A 184 -0.06 -4.84 9.78
C HIS A 184 -1.35 -4.29 9.12
N ILE A 185 -2.36 -5.11 8.92
CA ILE A 185 -3.69 -4.67 8.47
C ILE A 185 -4.49 -4.39 9.74
N ILE A 186 -4.69 -3.11 10.03
CA ILE A 186 -5.32 -2.64 11.27
C ILE A 186 -6.75 -2.24 10.94
N ASP A 187 -7.70 -2.72 11.77
CA ASP A 187 -9.14 -2.42 11.69
C ASP A 187 -9.57 -1.67 12.96
#